data_789b85fe9d4b9e0a0ba7071cf5df98e9
#
_entry.id   789b85fe9d4b9e0a0ba7071cf5df98e9
#
_cell.length_a   1.000
_cell.length_b   1.000
_cell.length_c   1.000
_cell.angle_alpha   90.00
_cell.angle_beta   90.00
_cell.angle_gamma   90.00
#
_symmetry.space_group_name_H-M   'P 1'
#
loop_
_entity.id
_entity.type
_entity.pdbx_description
1 polymer ?
#
loop_
_entity_poly.entity_id
_entity_poly.type
_entity_poly.pdbx_seq_one_letter_code
_entity_poly.pdbx_strand_id
1 'polypeptide(L)'
;MPLTRLPLTAISSVAFAGLLLSAWHLAAQTRGGAPPRPSPGSGPYKAVMEMDAGLPDHTIYRPEDMSALNGVTLPLVIWGNGACANSGNSFSNFLTDISSYGFVAIALGPITERAAAGPPPAATPPAAAPRPAIQQPADSTQLPRNLPPAATHPSQMLDAMKWAIAENDRAGGKYYKHLNTAKIAVMGQSCGGVQAIEVAADPRITTAVIWNSGLFAQPSDMGGGKTLSKKDLESIHVPMAYISGDPTDIAHNNANSDFEYIKSIPVFRAWERGVGHGGTYNQPNGGEFAGIGVAWLNWQLKGDRKASMMFRGPDCGLCVNPRWVVQTKNLK
;
A
#
# COMPACT_ATOMS: atom_id res chain seq x y z
N MET A 1 47.39 51.70 66.76
CA MET A 1 47.37 50.32 67.30
C MET A 1 45.96 49.86 67.46
N PRO A 2 45.47 49.02 66.61
CA PRO A 2 44.94 47.78 67.05
C PRO A 2 45.12 46.67 66.01
N LEU A 3 44.93 45.48 66.54
CA LEU A 3 45.20 44.14 65.97
C LEU A 3 44.16 43.67 64.95
N THR A 4 44.65 43.14 63.87
CA THR A 4 43.99 42.39 62.86
C THR A 4 43.60 40.98 63.30
N ARG A 5 42.35 40.50 63.00
CA ARG A 5 41.96 39.10 63.04
C ARG A 5 41.50 38.65 61.68
N LEU A 6 42.09 37.59 61.15
CA LEU A 6 41.67 36.86 59.98
C LEU A 6 40.46 35.96 60.28
N PRO A 7 39.53 35.77 59.32
CA PRO A 7 38.49 34.78 59.47
C PRO A 7 38.85 33.44 58.84
N LEU A 8 38.36 32.35 59.48
CA LEU A 8 38.47 30.97 59.06
C LEU A 8 37.65 30.70 57.79
N THR A 9 38.25 29.90 56.96
CA THR A 9 37.71 29.28 55.74
C THR A 9 36.56 28.32 56.05
N ALA A 10 35.45 28.52 55.36
CA ALA A 10 34.37 27.54 55.22
C ALA A 10 34.66 26.63 54.05
N ILE A 11 34.85 25.32 54.27
CA ILE A 11 35.07 24.30 53.27
C ILE A 11 33.69 23.84 52.81
N SER A 12 33.50 23.89 51.52
CA SER A 12 32.34 23.59 50.71
C SER A 12 31.89 22.11 50.85
N SER A 13 30.58 21.95 51.13
CA SER A 13 29.87 20.71 50.90
C SER A 13 29.11 20.79 49.57
N VAL A 14 29.79 20.53 48.45
CA VAL A 14 29.19 20.36 47.15
C VAL A 14 29.79 19.12 46.48
N ALA A 15 29.35 17.96 46.88
CA ALA A 15 29.67 16.72 46.19
C ALA A 15 28.76 15.55 46.61
N PHE A 16 27.43 15.69 46.50
CA PHE A 16 26.55 14.51 46.64
C PHE A 16 25.21 14.62 45.88
N ALA A 17 24.99 15.59 45.04
CA ALA A 17 23.74 15.74 44.26
C ALA A 17 23.85 15.27 42.81
N GLY A 18 25.03 14.85 42.36
CA GLY A 18 25.26 14.55 40.90
C GLY A 18 25.07 13.06 40.53
N LEU A 19 24.94 12.12 41.46
CA LEU A 19 24.93 10.69 41.17
C LEU A 19 23.54 10.01 41.23
N LEU A 20 22.49 10.73 41.56
CA LEU A 20 21.11 10.18 41.58
C LEU A 20 20.28 10.54 40.36
N LEU A 21 20.74 11.43 39.50
CA LEU A 21 20.02 11.80 38.25
C LEU A 21 20.40 10.94 37.04
N SER A 22 21.51 10.20 37.10
CA SER A 22 21.95 9.32 36.01
C SER A 22 21.29 7.94 36.02
N ALA A 23 20.71 7.50 37.15
CA ALA A 23 20.04 6.19 37.23
C ALA A 23 18.62 6.17 36.65
N TRP A 24 17.98 7.32 36.50
CA TRP A 24 16.61 7.38 35.96
C TRP A 24 16.57 7.49 34.42
N HIS A 25 17.65 7.80 33.75
CA HIS A 25 17.72 7.87 32.28
C HIS A 25 18.06 6.51 31.64
N LEU A 26 18.56 5.53 32.40
CA LEU A 26 18.91 4.22 31.87
C LEU A 26 17.77 3.19 31.95
N ALA A 27 16.71 3.47 32.73
CA ALA A 27 15.57 2.57 32.88
C ALA A 27 14.45 2.79 31.83
N ALA A 28 14.56 3.82 30.98
CA ALA A 28 13.56 4.13 29.95
C ALA A 28 13.87 3.53 28.57
N GLN A 29 15.00 2.83 28.40
CA GLN A 29 15.44 2.33 27.09
C GLN A 29 15.31 0.82 26.87
N THR A 30 14.69 0.07 27.75
CA THR A 30 14.51 -1.40 27.58
C THR A 30 13.06 -1.86 27.73
N ARG A 31 12.12 -1.10 27.20
CA ARG A 31 10.84 -1.69 26.78
C ARG A 31 10.84 -1.69 25.26
N GLY A 32 11.36 -2.76 24.66
CA GLY A 32 11.02 -3.14 23.31
C GLY A 32 9.51 -3.29 23.24
N GLY A 33 8.80 -2.22 22.93
CA GLY A 33 7.37 -2.25 22.67
C GLY A 33 7.16 -3.23 21.51
N ALA A 34 6.22 -4.16 21.66
CA ALA A 34 5.74 -4.93 20.54
C ALA A 34 5.49 -3.97 19.35
N PRO A 35 5.84 -4.34 18.11
CA PRO A 35 5.61 -3.49 16.97
C PRO A 35 4.15 -3.02 16.99
N PRO A 36 3.87 -1.75 16.70
CA PRO A 36 2.50 -1.23 16.74
C PRO A 36 1.61 -2.14 15.89
N ARG A 37 0.54 -2.64 16.50
CA ARG A 37 -0.45 -3.42 15.74
C ARG A 37 -0.99 -2.55 14.62
N PRO A 38 -1.25 -3.11 13.43
CA PRO A 38 -1.93 -2.37 12.39
C PRO A 38 -3.21 -1.73 12.95
N SER A 39 -3.51 -0.51 12.52
CA SER A 39 -4.79 0.12 12.83
C SER A 39 -5.92 -0.83 12.39
N PRO A 40 -7.04 -0.93 13.15
CA PRO A 40 -8.19 -1.72 12.72
C PRO A 40 -8.89 -1.17 11.46
N GLY A 41 -8.35 -0.10 10.87
CA GLY A 41 -8.91 0.63 9.75
C GLY A 41 -9.72 1.85 10.19
N SER A 42 -10.03 2.73 9.25
CA SER A 42 -10.80 3.96 9.46
C SER A 42 -12.27 3.84 9.03
N GLY A 43 -12.64 2.72 8.42
CA GLY A 43 -13.98 2.43 7.93
C GLY A 43 -14.96 2.01 9.04
N PRO A 44 -16.22 1.73 8.64
CA PRO A 44 -17.28 1.38 9.58
C PRO A 44 -17.09 -0.01 10.23
N TYR A 45 -16.24 -0.87 9.67
CA TYR A 45 -15.99 -2.20 10.18
C TYR A 45 -14.56 -2.31 10.70
N LYS A 46 -14.39 -2.74 11.95
CA LYS A 46 -13.06 -3.13 12.40
C LYS A 46 -12.56 -4.28 11.54
N ALA A 47 -11.36 -4.17 10.98
CA ALA A 47 -10.78 -5.19 10.12
C ALA A 47 -9.67 -5.97 10.81
N VAL A 48 -9.50 -7.22 10.41
CA VAL A 48 -8.47 -8.14 10.89
C VAL A 48 -7.68 -8.72 9.72
N MET A 49 -6.48 -9.18 10.04
CA MET A 49 -5.58 -9.90 9.15
C MET A 49 -5.44 -11.33 9.66
N GLU A 50 -5.60 -12.32 8.79
CA GLU A 50 -5.51 -13.73 9.14
C GLU A 50 -4.91 -14.56 8.00
N MET A 51 -4.56 -15.80 8.29
CA MET A 51 -4.25 -16.85 7.32
C MET A 51 -5.34 -17.91 7.34
N ASP A 52 -5.50 -18.61 6.23
CA ASP A 52 -6.42 -19.75 6.10
C ASP A 52 -5.65 -20.98 5.64
N ALA A 53 -5.93 -22.14 6.26
CA ALA A 53 -5.26 -23.40 5.93
C ALA A 53 -5.52 -23.87 4.47
N GLY A 54 -6.64 -23.46 3.89
CA GLY A 54 -6.96 -23.72 2.48
C GLY A 54 -6.25 -22.78 1.49
N LEU A 55 -5.55 -21.74 2.02
CA LEU A 55 -4.83 -20.75 1.23
C LEU A 55 -3.53 -20.31 1.96
N PRO A 56 -2.59 -21.23 2.22
CA PRO A 56 -1.46 -21.01 3.14
C PRO A 56 -0.45 -19.95 2.67
N ASP A 57 -0.36 -19.72 1.36
CA ASP A 57 0.59 -18.79 0.75
C ASP A 57 -0.01 -17.38 0.54
N HIS A 58 -1.05 -17.04 1.32
CA HIS A 58 -1.72 -15.74 1.22
C HIS A 58 -2.12 -15.22 2.60
N THR A 59 -2.31 -13.91 2.67
CA THR A 59 -2.84 -13.22 3.85
C THR A 59 -4.19 -12.59 3.50
N ILE A 60 -5.19 -12.84 4.35
CA ILE A 60 -6.56 -12.38 4.16
C ILE A 60 -6.83 -11.23 5.10
N TYR A 61 -7.35 -10.13 4.58
CA TYR A 61 -7.85 -8.97 5.32
C TYR A 61 -9.36 -8.90 5.15
N ARG A 62 -10.11 -8.77 6.24
CA ARG A 62 -11.56 -8.75 6.20
C ARG A 62 -12.16 -8.00 7.40
N PRO A 63 -13.43 -7.60 7.37
CA PRO A 63 -14.15 -7.24 8.58
C PRO A 63 -14.05 -8.33 9.64
N GLU A 64 -13.79 -7.96 10.89
CA GLU A 64 -13.64 -8.91 12.00
C GLU A 64 -14.92 -9.71 12.22
N ASP A 65 -16.05 -9.01 12.30
CA ASP A 65 -17.37 -9.60 12.48
C ASP A 65 -18.13 -9.66 11.14
N MET A 66 -18.16 -10.85 10.55
CA MET A 66 -18.89 -11.10 9.31
C MET A 66 -20.42 -11.13 9.53
N SER A 67 -20.90 -11.41 10.76
CA SER A 67 -22.32 -11.43 11.09
C SER A 67 -22.93 -10.03 11.14
N ALA A 68 -22.13 -9.02 11.46
CA ALA A 68 -22.54 -7.61 11.49
C ALA A 68 -22.83 -7.02 10.09
N LEU A 69 -22.55 -7.76 9.02
CA LEU A 69 -22.75 -7.29 7.65
C LEU A 69 -24.23 -7.26 7.22
N ASN A 70 -25.16 -7.81 8.02
CA ASN A 70 -26.61 -7.78 7.76
C ASN A 70 -26.99 -8.20 6.32
N GLY A 71 -26.36 -9.24 5.79
CA GLY A 71 -26.59 -9.75 4.44
C GLY A 71 -25.87 -9.01 3.32
N VAL A 72 -25.05 -8.01 3.63
CA VAL A 72 -24.16 -7.37 2.63
C VAL A 72 -23.04 -8.34 2.27
N THR A 73 -22.85 -8.60 0.99
CA THR A 73 -21.73 -9.40 0.48
C THR A 73 -20.52 -8.51 0.17
N LEU A 74 -19.34 -9.01 0.52
CA LEU A 74 -18.08 -8.30 0.44
C LEU A 74 -17.42 -8.52 -0.94
N PRO A 75 -17.19 -7.46 -1.74
CA PRO A 75 -16.35 -7.58 -2.94
C PRO A 75 -14.92 -7.99 -2.60
N LEU A 76 -14.24 -8.58 -3.59
CA LEU A 76 -12.89 -9.10 -3.46
C LEU A 76 -11.86 -8.11 -4.01
N VAL A 77 -10.72 -8.04 -3.34
CA VAL A 77 -9.53 -7.31 -3.76
C VAL A 77 -8.34 -8.27 -3.71
N ILE A 78 -7.71 -8.54 -4.85
CA ILE A 78 -6.52 -9.40 -4.92
C ILE A 78 -5.31 -8.50 -5.06
N TRP A 79 -4.32 -8.66 -4.17
CA TRP A 79 -3.19 -7.74 -4.02
C TRP A 79 -1.84 -8.40 -4.27
N GLY A 80 -1.04 -7.81 -5.19
CA GLY A 80 0.37 -8.13 -5.41
C GLY A 80 1.31 -7.15 -4.68
N ASN A 81 2.33 -7.70 -4.04
CA ASN A 81 3.28 -6.90 -3.26
C ASN A 81 4.39 -6.28 -4.11
N GLY A 82 4.92 -5.14 -3.67
CA GLY A 82 6.16 -4.59 -4.21
C GLY A 82 7.31 -5.58 -4.14
N ALA A 83 8.25 -5.47 -5.07
CA ALA A 83 9.34 -6.43 -5.27
C ALA A 83 8.87 -7.89 -5.47
N CYS A 84 7.59 -8.12 -5.78
CA CYS A 84 6.97 -9.44 -5.81
C CYS A 84 7.28 -10.27 -4.54
N ALA A 85 7.31 -9.58 -3.39
CA ALA A 85 7.70 -10.16 -2.12
C ALA A 85 6.68 -11.17 -1.61
N ASN A 86 7.15 -12.30 -1.10
CA ASN A 86 6.31 -13.34 -0.47
C ASN A 86 6.02 -12.99 1.00
N SER A 87 5.33 -11.86 1.23
CA SER A 87 4.99 -11.33 2.55
C SER A 87 3.66 -10.58 2.48
N GLY A 88 2.59 -11.27 2.84
CA GLY A 88 1.23 -10.74 2.71
C GLY A 88 0.91 -9.58 3.66
N ASN A 89 1.72 -9.33 4.69
CA ASN A 89 1.55 -8.22 5.62
C ASN A 89 2.44 -6.99 5.33
N SER A 90 3.11 -6.94 4.17
CA SER A 90 3.94 -5.80 3.79
C SER A 90 3.16 -4.49 3.65
N PHE A 91 1.89 -4.56 3.27
CA PHE A 91 0.99 -3.43 3.09
C PHE A 91 -0.17 -3.42 4.09
N SER A 92 0.08 -3.90 5.32
CA SER A 92 -0.98 -4.14 6.32
C SER A 92 -1.81 -2.91 6.65
N ASN A 93 -1.21 -1.71 6.82
CA ASN A 93 -1.98 -0.50 7.10
C ASN A 93 -2.97 -0.16 5.98
N PHE A 94 -2.53 -0.29 4.73
CA PHE A 94 -3.33 -0.01 3.55
C PHE A 94 -4.45 -1.05 3.35
N LEU A 95 -4.12 -2.35 3.42
CA LEU A 95 -5.09 -3.42 3.17
C LEU A 95 -6.10 -3.58 4.32
N THR A 96 -5.69 -3.32 5.57
CA THR A 96 -6.61 -3.28 6.69
C THR A 96 -7.60 -2.13 6.54
N ASP A 97 -7.14 -0.96 6.09
CA ASP A 97 -8.04 0.16 5.84
C ASP A 97 -9.04 -0.15 4.74
N ILE A 98 -8.60 -0.64 3.58
CA ILE A 98 -9.48 -1.11 2.49
C ILE A 98 -10.55 -2.06 3.04
N SER A 99 -10.13 -3.07 3.83
CA SER A 99 -11.06 -4.09 4.34
C SER A 99 -12.04 -3.53 5.38
N SER A 100 -11.65 -2.50 6.12
CA SER A 100 -12.54 -1.82 7.07
C SER A 100 -13.74 -1.13 6.42
N TYR A 101 -13.68 -0.91 5.11
CA TYR A 101 -14.81 -0.41 4.31
C TYR A 101 -15.66 -1.51 3.69
N GLY A 102 -15.55 -2.75 4.16
CA GLY A 102 -16.38 -3.87 3.72
C GLY A 102 -15.93 -4.45 2.38
N PHE A 103 -14.66 -4.82 2.33
CA PHE A 103 -14.03 -5.64 1.30
C PHE A 103 -13.30 -6.82 1.93
N VAL A 104 -13.08 -7.89 1.18
CA VAL A 104 -12.10 -8.91 1.52
C VAL A 104 -10.89 -8.72 0.62
N ALA A 105 -9.75 -8.34 1.20
CA ALA A 105 -8.51 -8.23 0.48
C ALA A 105 -7.63 -9.46 0.73
N ILE A 106 -7.09 -10.05 -0.35
CA ILE A 106 -6.21 -11.22 -0.29
C ILE A 106 -4.88 -10.83 -0.90
N ALA A 107 -3.86 -10.74 -0.06
CA ALA A 107 -2.49 -10.40 -0.46
C ALA A 107 -1.66 -11.67 -0.68
N LEU A 108 -0.80 -11.64 -1.68
CA LEU A 108 0.17 -12.71 -1.94
C LEU A 108 1.19 -12.81 -0.80
N GLY A 109 1.48 -14.03 -0.39
CA GLY A 109 2.41 -14.35 0.69
C GLY A 109 1.73 -14.54 2.05
N PRO A 110 2.37 -15.36 2.92
CA PRO A 110 1.94 -15.57 4.29
C PRO A 110 2.18 -14.32 5.15
N ILE A 111 1.62 -14.32 6.37
CA ILE A 111 2.03 -13.37 7.40
C ILE A 111 3.45 -13.71 7.82
N THR A 112 4.37 -12.80 7.58
CA THR A 112 5.77 -12.94 7.98
C THR A 112 6.07 -12.12 9.24
N GLU A 113 7.00 -12.58 10.07
CA GLU A 113 7.57 -11.72 11.11
C GLU A 113 8.19 -10.51 10.43
N ARG A 114 7.68 -9.33 10.75
CA ARG A 114 8.28 -8.10 10.28
C ARG A 114 9.65 -8.01 10.90
N ALA A 115 10.71 -8.11 10.10
CA ALA A 115 12.04 -7.76 10.58
C ALA A 115 11.91 -6.41 11.28
N ALA A 116 12.31 -6.35 12.55
CA ALA A 116 12.19 -5.13 13.34
C ALA A 116 12.70 -3.98 12.48
N ALA A 117 11.84 -3.05 12.16
CA ALA A 117 12.21 -1.89 11.37
C ALA A 117 13.45 -1.32 12.06
N GLY A 118 14.55 -1.22 11.34
CA GLY A 118 15.72 -0.53 11.84
C GLY A 118 15.27 0.83 12.41
N PRO A 119 16.00 1.42 13.37
CA PRO A 119 15.58 2.68 13.98
C PRO A 119 15.12 3.63 12.87
N PRO A 120 13.97 4.33 13.06
CA PRO A 120 13.53 5.30 12.07
C PRO A 120 14.71 6.19 11.72
N PRO A 121 14.95 6.50 10.45
CA PRO A 121 16.02 7.43 10.10
C PRO A 121 15.86 8.65 11.00
N ALA A 122 16.91 8.99 11.74
CA ALA A 122 16.90 10.07 12.71
C ALA A 122 16.21 11.26 12.10
N ALA A 123 15.25 11.86 12.83
CA ALA A 123 14.50 13.02 12.38
C ALA A 123 15.48 14.01 11.75
N THR A 124 15.31 14.29 10.47
CA THR A 124 16.18 15.18 9.72
C THR A 124 16.16 16.55 10.40
N PRO A 125 17.31 17.10 10.81
CA PRO A 125 17.35 18.48 11.29
C PRO A 125 16.78 19.41 10.21
N PRO A 126 16.21 20.57 10.57
CA PRO A 126 15.62 21.50 9.60
C PRO A 126 16.66 21.90 8.55
N ALA A 127 16.26 21.79 7.31
CA ALA A 127 16.85 22.27 6.07
C ALA A 127 18.34 22.67 6.11
N ALA A 128 19.22 21.71 5.90
CA ALA A 128 20.54 21.99 5.34
C ALA A 128 20.45 21.78 3.81
N ALA A 129 21.16 22.63 3.09
CA ALA A 129 21.33 22.82 1.66
C ALA A 129 20.80 21.75 0.70
N PRO A 130 20.36 22.13 -0.53
CA PRO A 130 19.79 21.19 -1.50
C PRO A 130 20.75 20.03 -1.73
N ARG A 131 20.31 18.82 -1.40
CA ARG A 131 21.04 17.60 -1.80
C ARG A 131 21.19 17.63 -3.31
N PRO A 132 22.40 17.29 -3.83
CA PRO A 132 22.53 17.09 -5.26
C PRO A 132 21.43 16.12 -5.71
N ALA A 133 20.68 16.53 -6.72
CA ALA A 133 19.65 15.70 -7.33
C ALA A 133 20.27 14.34 -7.63
N ILE A 134 19.70 13.27 -7.08
CA ILE A 134 20.03 11.92 -7.53
C ILE A 134 19.67 11.95 -9.00
N GLN A 135 20.69 11.90 -9.85
CA GLN A 135 20.51 11.77 -11.29
C GLN A 135 19.73 10.46 -11.50
N GLN A 136 18.43 10.58 -11.78
CA GLN A 136 17.68 9.46 -12.30
C GLN A 136 18.42 8.96 -13.57
N PRO A 137 18.53 7.63 -13.77
CA PRO A 137 18.95 7.13 -15.06
C PRO A 137 18.12 7.83 -16.13
N ALA A 138 18.74 8.30 -17.21
CA ALA A 138 18.09 9.06 -18.26
C ALA A 138 16.91 8.31 -18.90
N ASP A 139 16.71 7.04 -18.57
CA ASP A 139 15.61 6.20 -19.02
C ASP A 139 15.11 5.29 -17.88
N SER A 140 14.19 5.80 -17.04
CA SER A 140 13.54 5.04 -15.96
C SER A 140 12.57 3.96 -16.48
N THR A 141 12.39 3.85 -17.80
CA THR A 141 11.56 2.81 -18.42
C THR A 141 12.32 1.51 -18.65
N GLN A 142 13.64 1.51 -18.43
CA GLN A 142 14.46 0.30 -18.57
C GLN A 142 14.46 -0.54 -17.29
N LEU A 143 14.48 -1.87 -17.48
CA LEU A 143 14.63 -2.83 -16.39
C LEU A 143 15.97 -2.63 -15.66
N PRO A 144 15.97 -2.58 -14.33
CA PRO A 144 17.20 -2.73 -13.55
C PRO A 144 17.90 -4.06 -13.88
N ARG A 145 19.21 -4.01 -14.13
CA ARG A 145 19.96 -5.17 -14.64
C ARG A 145 20.12 -6.36 -13.67
N ASN A 146 19.77 -6.22 -12.39
CA ASN A 146 20.01 -7.23 -11.35
C ASN A 146 18.80 -7.32 -10.39
N LEU A 147 17.59 -7.50 -10.93
CA LEU A 147 16.45 -7.78 -10.07
C LEU A 147 16.53 -9.23 -9.56
N PRO A 148 16.28 -9.49 -8.27
CA PRO A 148 16.09 -10.85 -7.80
C PRO A 148 14.86 -11.47 -8.49
N PRO A 149 14.82 -12.80 -8.66
CA PRO A 149 13.63 -13.49 -9.16
C PRO A 149 12.40 -13.14 -8.30
N ALA A 150 11.24 -13.02 -8.95
CA ALA A 150 9.98 -12.83 -8.26
C ALA A 150 9.70 -13.99 -7.29
N ALA A 151 9.41 -13.67 -6.03
CA ALA A 151 9.07 -14.67 -5.02
C ALA A 151 7.57 -15.03 -5.01
N THR A 152 6.75 -14.21 -5.68
CA THR A 152 5.32 -14.48 -5.93
C THR A 152 5.02 -14.37 -7.43
N HIS A 153 3.92 -15.00 -7.86
CA HIS A 153 3.55 -15.12 -9.27
C HIS A 153 2.09 -14.72 -9.53
N PRO A 154 1.74 -14.24 -10.73
CA PRO A 154 0.35 -13.92 -11.09
C PRO A 154 -0.63 -15.10 -10.92
N SER A 155 -0.17 -16.34 -11.08
CA SER A 155 -0.97 -17.53 -10.82
C SER A 155 -1.53 -17.60 -9.40
N GLN A 156 -0.79 -17.10 -8.40
CA GLN A 156 -1.27 -17.03 -7.01
C GLN A 156 -2.44 -16.05 -6.87
N MET A 157 -2.51 -14.96 -7.65
CA MET A 157 -3.71 -14.11 -7.69
C MET A 157 -4.93 -14.87 -8.20
N LEU A 158 -4.74 -15.74 -9.22
CA LEU A 158 -5.80 -16.59 -9.74
C LEU A 158 -6.22 -17.65 -8.71
N ASP A 159 -5.30 -18.19 -7.95
CA ASP A 159 -5.59 -19.16 -6.88
C ASP A 159 -6.37 -18.50 -5.73
N ALA A 160 -6.02 -17.29 -5.34
CA ALA A 160 -6.80 -16.49 -4.38
C ALA A 160 -8.27 -16.31 -4.83
N MET A 161 -8.50 -16.02 -6.11
CA MET A 161 -9.85 -15.90 -6.66
C MET A 161 -10.60 -17.23 -6.65
N LYS A 162 -9.95 -18.31 -7.06
CA LYS A 162 -10.56 -19.66 -7.04
C LYS A 162 -10.93 -20.07 -5.63
N TRP A 163 -10.01 -19.87 -4.67
CA TRP A 163 -10.27 -20.14 -3.26
C TRP A 163 -11.47 -19.36 -2.74
N ALA A 164 -11.52 -18.05 -2.98
CA ALA A 164 -12.62 -17.20 -2.49
C ALA A 164 -13.98 -17.62 -3.07
N ILE A 165 -14.02 -18.01 -4.35
CA ILE A 165 -15.26 -18.52 -4.98
C ILE A 165 -15.69 -19.84 -4.32
N ALA A 166 -14.77 -20.77 -4.12
CA ALA A 166 -15.04 -22.06 -3.48
C ALA A 166 -15.50 -21.88 -2.02
N GLU A 167 -14.84 -21.01 -1.25
CA GLU A 167 -15.19 -20.72 0.13
C GLU A 167 -16.58 -20.04 0.27
N ASN A 168 -16.94 -19.18 -0.69
CA ASN A 168 -18.27 -18.58 -0.71
C ASN A 168 -19.38 -19.62 -0.91
N ASP A 169 -19.08 -20.73 -1.55
CA ASP A 169 -20.05 -21.80 -1.81
C ASP A 169 -19.95 -22.98 -0.82
N ARG A 170 -18.93 -23.00 0.03
CA ARG A 170 -18.73 -24.05 1.04
C ARG A 170 -19.67 -23.88 2.22
N ALA A 171 -20.73 -24.66 2.26
CA ALA A 171 -21.73 -24.65 3.34
C ALA A 171 -21.04 -24.87 4.71
N GLY A 172 -21.40 -24.05 5.71
CA GLY A 172 -20.82 -24.08 7.05
C GLY A 172 -19.44 -23.45 7.16
N GLY A 173 -18.86 -22.98 6.05
CA GLY A 173 -17.60 -22.23 6.06
C GLY A 173 -17.76 -20.80 6.56
N LYS A 174 -16.68 -20.22 7.05
CA LYS A 174 -16.61 -18.83 7.52
C LYS A 174 -17.10 -17.82 6.46
N TYR A 175 -16.81 -18.07 5.19
CA TYR A 175 -17.09 -17.17 4.07
C TYR A 175 -18.39 -17.52 3.33
N TYR A 176 -19.13 -18.56 3.77
CA TYR A 176 -20.33 -19.05 3.06
C TYR A 176 -21.34 -17.93 2.84
N LYS A 177 -21.57 -17.58 1.54
CA LYS A 177 -22.48 -16.52 1.09
C LYS A 177 -22.17 -15.12 1.59
N HIS A 178 -20.96 -14.88 2.11
CA HIS A 178 -20.51 -13.55 2.53
C HIS A 178 -19.72 -12.80 1.46
N LEU A 179 -19.24 -13.47 0.39
CA LEU A 179 -18.41 -12.87 -0.64
C LEU A 179 -19.22 -12.51 -1.89
N ASN A 180 -18.94 -11.35 -2.47
CA ASN A 180 -19.44 -10.98 -3.79
C ASN A 180 -18.41 -11.38 -4.85
N THR A 181 -18.44 -12.64 -5.25
CA THR A 181 -17.50 -13.23 -6.20
C THR A 181 -17.68 -12.74 -7.64
N ALA A 182 -18.72 -11.99 -7.94
CA ALA A 182 -18.93 -11.30 -9.22
C ALA A 182 -18.32 -9.89 -9.24
N LYS A 183 -17.71 -9.43 -8.14
CA LYS A 183 -17.13 -8.09 -7.97
C LYS A 183 -15.69 -8.23 -7.46
N ILE A 184 -14.74 -8.33 -8.38
CA ILE A 184 -13.33 -8.58 -8.08
C ILE A 184 -12.47 -7.46 -8.65
N ALA A 185 -11.63 -6.86 -7.81
CA ALA A 185 -10.55 -5.98 -8.21
C ALA A 185 -9.20 -6.70 -8.11
N VAL A 186 -8.31 -6.46 -9.07
CA VAL A 186 -6.90 -6.77 -8.92
C VAL A 186 -6.11 -5.49 -8.70
N MET A 187 -5.20 -5.52 -7.75
CA MET A 187 -4.38 -4.36 -7.39
C MET A 187 -2.97 -4.83 -7.05
N GLY A 188 -2.01 -3.93 -7.15
CA GLY A 188 -0.65 -4.23 -6.69
C GLY A 188 0.28 -3.04 -6.81
N GLN A 189 1.34 -3.06 -5.99
CA GLN A 189 2.36 -2.01 -5.98
C GLN A 189 3.63 -2.51 -6.68
N SER A 190 4.23 -1.67 -7.54
CA SER A 190 5.52 -1.95 -8.20
C SER A 190 5.49 -3.28 -8.97
N CYS A 191 6.34 -4.24 -8.64
CA CYS A 191 6.32 -5.59 -9.21
C CYS A 191 4.93 -6.25 -9.11
N GLY A 192 4.24 -6.14 -7.97
CA GLY A 192 2.87 -6.63 -7.81
C GLY A 192 1.85 -5.92 -8.69
N GLY A 193 2.12 -4.67 -9.10
CA GLY A 193 1.31 -3.97 -10.09
C GLY A 193 1.46 -4.58 -11.49
N VAL A 194 2.65 -5.07 -11.86
CA VAL A 194 2.86 -5.81 -13.10
C VAL A 194 2.08 -7.14 -13.06
N GLN A 195 2.09 -7.85 -11.91
CA GLN A 195 1.27 -9.05 -11.71
C GLN A 195 -0.23 -8.75 -11.86
N ALA A 196 -0.69 -7.63 -11.31
CA ALA A 196 -2.09 -7.20 -11.43
C ALA A 196 -2.46 -6.87 -12.88
N ILE A 197 -1.57 -6.26 -13.68
CA ILE A 197 -1.79 -6.02 -15.11
C ILE A 197 -1.98 -7.35 -15.85
N GLU A 198 -1.14 -8.35 -15.58
CA GLU A 198 -1.26 -9.68 -16.22
C GLU A 198 -2.61 -10.32 -15.94
N VAL A 199 -3.09 -10.24 -14.70
CA VAL A 199 -4.34 -10.84 -14.25
C VAL A 199 -5.57 -10.02 -14.66
N ALA A 200 -5.41 -8.71 -14.93
CA ALA A 200 -6.52 -7.82 -15.28
C ALA A 200 -7.27 -8.23 -16.57
N ALA A 201 -6.68 -9.08 -17.41
CA ALA A 201 -7.31 -9.65 -18.60
C ALA A 201 -8.27 -10.83 -18.27
N ASP A 202 -8.28 -11.37 -17.04
CA ASP A 202 -9.18 -12.44 -16.65
C ASP A 202 -10.63 -11.94 -16.66
N PRO A 203 -11.57 -12.68 -17.29
CA PRO A 203 -12.97 -12.23 -17.46
C PRO A 203 -13.74 -12.05 -16.13
N ARG A 204 -13.24 -12.56 -15.02
CA ARG A 204 -13.86 -12.38 -13.70
C ARG A 204 -13.54 -11.03 -13.07
N ILE A 205 -12.53 -10.33 -13.59
CA ILE A 205 -12.11 -9.04 -13.04
C ILE A 205 -13.12 -7.95 -13.42
N THR A 206 -13.42 -7.08 -12.47
CA THR A 206 -14.30 -5.92 -12.65
C THR A 206 -13.53 -4.62 -12.83
N THR A 207 -12.37 -4.49 -12.19
CA THR A 207 -11.50 -3.31 -12.27
C THR A 207 -10.07 -3.65 -11.83
N ALA A 208 -9.10 -2.83 -12.27
CA ALA A 208 -7.71 -2.93 -11.82
C ALA A 208 -7.20 -1.59 -11.29
N VAL A 209 -6.37 -1.63 -10.24
CA VAL A 209 -5.66 -0.42 -9.76
C VAL A 209 -4.17 -0.72 -9.65
N ILE A 210 -3.40 0.02 -10.42
CA ILE A 210 -1.96 -0.13 -10.57
C ILE A 210 -1.26 0.96 -9.76
N TRP A 211 -0.61 0.54 -8.68
CA TRP A 211 -0.01 1.41 -7.70
C TRP A 211 1.50 1.53 -7.89
N ASN A 212 2.02 2.75 -8.06
CA ASN A 212 3.45 3.00 -8.29
C ASN A 212 4.07 1.97 -9.24
N SER A 213 3.42 1.72 -10.38
CA SER A 213 3.75 0.63 -11.30
C SER A 213 3.32 0.95 -12.74
N GLY A 214 3.69 0.06 -13.64
CA GLY A 214 3.36 0.08 -15.06
C GLY A 214 4.33 -0.81 -15.82
N LEU A 215 4.01 -1.16 -17.07
CA LEU A 215 4.85 -2.00 -17.90
C LEU A 215 6.09 -1.25 -18.38
N PHE A 216 7.19 -1.96 -18.54
CA PHE A 216 8.42 -1.41 -19.11
C PHE A 216 8.27 -1.13 -20.60
N ALA A 217 9.14 -0.29 -21.14
CA ALA A 217 9.19 -0.01 -22.57
C ALA A 217 9.58 -1.26 -23.39
N GLN A 218 10.44 -2.09 -22.83
CA GLN A 218 10.82 -3.39 -23.41
C GLN A 218 10.01 -4.52 -22.76
N PRO A 219 9.72 -5.59 -23.50
CA PRO A 219 9.07 -6.78 -22.93
C PRO A 219 9.82 -7.31 -21.70
N SER A 220 9.08 -7.69 -20.66
CA SER A 220 9.64 -8.09 -19.37
C SER A 220 8.77 -9.13 -18.66
N ASP A 221 9.43 -10.08 -17.98
CA ASP A 221 8.82 -11.08 -17.08
C ASP A 221 9.00 -10.72 -15.61
N MET A 222 9.25 -9.43 -15.29
CA MET A 222 9.51 -8.97 -13.92
C MET A 222 8.43 -9.41 -12.91
N GLY A 223 7.19 -9.57 -13.34
CA GLY A 223 6.10 -10.05 -12.49
C GLY A 223 6.19 -11.54 -12.11
N GLY A 224 7.15 -12.29 -12.66
CA GLY A 224 7.28 -13.73 -12.44
C GLY A 224 6.25 -14.56 -13.19
N GLY A 225 5.49 -13.97 -14.10
CA GLY A 225 4.54 -14.63 -14.99
C GLY A 225 5.06 -14.68 -16.43
N LYS A 226 4.18 -14.39 -17.39
CA LYS A 226 4.57 -14.28 -18.79
C LYS A 226 5.38 -13.02 -19.05
N THR A 227 6.15 -13.00 -20.14
CA THR A 227 6.78 -11.78 -20.64
C THR A 227 5.72 -10.83 -21.15
N LEU A 228 5.54 -9.69 -20.44
CA LEU A 228 4.56 -8.66 -20.78
C LEU A 228 5.19 -7.54 -21.61
N SER A 229 4.41 -7.02 -22.54
CA SER A 229 4.69 -5.85 -23.34
C SER A 229 3.52 -4.87 -23.32
N LYS A 230 3.68 -3.67 -23.86
CA LYS A 230 2.56 -2.70 -23.98
C LYS A 230 1.35 -3.29 -24.72
N LYS A 231 1.58 -4.21 -25.66
CA LYS A 231 0.50 -4.87 -26.42
C LYS A 231 -0.44 -5.68 -25.52
N ASP A 232 0.05 -6.21 -24.40
CA ASP A 232 -0.78 -6.97 -23.45
C ASP A 232 -1.87 -6.11 -22.80
N LEU A 233 -1.70 -4.78 -22.76
CA LEU A 233 -2.72 -3.84 -22.28
C LEU A 233 -3.99 -3.83 -23.16
N GLU A 234 -3.90 -4.29 -24.42
CA GLU A 234 -5.06 -4.37 -25.34
C GLU A 234 -6.04 -5.49 -24.94
N SER A 235 -5.58 -6.49 -24.19
CA SER A 235 -6.42 -7.59 -23.69
C SER A 235 -7.26 -7.21 -22.47
N ILE A 236 -6.99 -6.06 -21.87
CA ILE A 236 -7.71 -5.61 -20.68
C ILE A 236 -9.02 -4.95 -21.13
N HIS A 237 -10.12 -5.38 -20.48
CA HIS A 237 -11.49 -4.98 -20.83
C HIS A 237 -12.22 -4.22 -19.72
N VAL A 238 -11.55 -3.91 -18.62
CA VAL A 238 -12.10 -3.30 -17.40
C VAL A 238 -11.56 -1.90 -17.15
N PRO A 239 -12.28 -1.05 -16.40
CA PRO A 239 -11.75 0.24 -15.97
C PRO A 239 -10.47 0.08 -15.14
N MET A 240 -9.49 0.92 -15.44
CA MET A 240 -8.19 0.92 -14.74
C MET A 240 -7.92 2.27 -14.05
N ALA A 241 -7.26 2.20 -12.89
CA ALA A 241 -6.63 3.37 -12.29
C ALA A 241 -5.12 3.15 -12.15
N TYR A 242 -4.32 4.15 -12.51
CA TYR A 242 -2.90 4.25 -12.21
C TYR A 242 -2.69 5.32 -11.16
N ILE A 243 -2.27 4.94 -9.98
CA ILE A 243 -1.99 5.85 -8.86
C ILE A 243 -0.52 5.73 -8.49
N SER A 244 0.19 6.85 -8.48
CA SER A 244 1.63 6.84 -8.26
C SER A 244 2.13 8.06 -7.47
N GLY A 245 3.41 8.07 -7.16
CA GLY A 245 4.14 9.26 -6.78
C GLY A 245 4.43 10.16 -7.98
N ASP A 246 5.05 11.31 -7.72
CA ASP A 246 5.46 12.29 -8.73
C ASP A 246 6.62 11.76 -9.61
N PRO A 247 7.21 12.59 -10.51
CA PRO A 247 8.32 12.15 -11.37
C PRO A 247 9.56 11.60 -10.65
N THR A 248 9.66 11.69 -9.32
CA THR A 248 10.71 11.01 -8.54
C THR A 248 10.39 9.53 -8.27
N ASP A 249 9.15 9.11 -8.48
CA ASP A 249 8.76 7.70 -8.46
C ASP A 249 9.35 6.98 -9.68
N ILE A 250 10.13 5.94 -9.45
CA ILE A 250 10.79 5.15 -10.50
C ILE A 250 9.81 4.53 -11.52
N ALA A 251 8.56 4.33 -11.12
CA ALA A 251 7.50 3.79 -11.99
C ALA A 251 6.67 4.87 -12.69
N HIS A 252 6.91 6.15 -12.41
CA HIS A 252 6.10 7.25 -12.95
C HIS A 252 6.02 7.23 -14.49
N ASN A 253 7.17 7.04 -15.15
CA ASN A 253 7.22 7.02 -16.61
C ASN A 253 6.56 5.77 -17.20
N ASN A 254 6.64 4.63 -16.51
CA ASN A 254 5.95 3.41 -16.94
C ASN A 254 4.43 3.58 -16.90
N ALA A 255 3.90 4.12 -15.78
CA ALA A 255 2.48 4.44 -15.64
C ALA A 255 2.01 5.45 -16.69
N ASN A 256 2.83 6.48 -16.98
CA ASN A 256 2.54 7.46 -18.02
C ASN A 256 2.46 6.82 -19.41
N SER A 257 3.45 5.99 -19.73
CA SER A 257 3.52 5.27 -21.00
C SER A 257 2.34 4.29 -21.19
N ASP A 258 1.92 3.58 -20.13
CA ASP A 258 0.73 2.72 -20.17
C ASP A 258 -0.53 3.55 -20.41
N PHE A 259 -0.69 4.65 -19.66
CA PHE A 259 -1.81 5.56 -19.85
C PHE A 259 -1.87 6.07 -21.30
N GLU A 260 -0.74 6.50 -21.89
CA GLU A 260 -0.71 6.95 -23.27
C GLU A 260 -1.03 5.83 -24.27
N TYR A 261 -0.61 4.60 -23.99
CA TYR A 261 -0.84 3.45 -24.86
C TYR A 261 -2.31 3.01 -24.88
N ILE A 262 -2.98 2.95 -23.74
CA ILE A 262 -4.36 2.47 -23.61
C ILE A 262 -5.32 3.44 -24.31
N LYS A 263 -6.21 2.91 -25.20
CA LYS A 263 -7.19 3.71 -25.95
C LYS A 263 -8.64 3.28 -25.77
N SER A 264 -8.87 1.99 -25.46
CA SER A 264 -10.18 1.34 -25.60
C SER A 264 -11.01 1.31 -24.33
N ILE A 265 -10.38 1.39 -23.15
CA ILE A 265 -11.06 1.27 -21.85
C ILE A 265 -11.05 2.59 -21.08
N PRO A 266 -11.91 2.74 -20.04
CA PRO A 266 -11.82 3.84 -19.10
C PRO A 266 -10.52 3.77 -18.29
N VAL A 267 -9.75 4.86 -18.28
CA VAL A 267 -8.51 4.94 -17.49
C VAL A 267 -8.48 6.25 -16.71
N PHE A 268 -8.19 6.12 -15.44
CA PHE A 268 -7.86 7.21 -14.52
C PHE A 268 -6.37 7.15 -14.18
N ARG A 269 -5.65 8.24 -14.30
CA ARG A 269 -4.27 8.35 -13.86
C ARG A 269 -4.11 9.53 -12.94
N ALA A 270 -3.50 9.31 -11.77
CA ALA A 270 -3.17 10.40 -10.86
C ALA A 270 -1.83 10.15 -10.17
N TRP A 271 -1.13 11.25 -9.86
CA TRP A 271 0.08 11.17 -9.04
C TRP A 271 0.12 12.30 -8.03
N GLU A 272 0.68 11.98 -6.85
CA GLU A 272 0.79 12.90 -5.74
C GLU A 272 2.15 13.60 -5.71
N ARG A 273 2.14 14.93 -5.64
CA ARG A 273 3.35 15.76 -5.55
C ARG A 273 4.09 15.50 -4.24
N GLY A 274 5.43 15.37 -4.30
CA GLY A 274 6.27 15.13 -3.12
C GLY A 274 6.22 13.69 -2.58
N VAL A 275 5.56 12.79 -3.28
CA VAL A 275 5.50 11.36 -2.93
C VAL A 275 6.30 10.57 -3.94
N GLY A 276 7.20 9.71 -3.45
CA GLY A 276 8.02 8.82 -4.28
C GLY A 276 7.43 7.41 -4.40
N HIS A 277 8.26 6.45 -4.82
CA HIS A 277 7.88 5.05 -5.08
C HIS A 277 7.27 4.31 -3.87
N GLY A 278 7.59 4.74 -2.65
CA GLY A 278 7.05 4.15 -1.41
C GLY A 278 5.59 4.47 -1.14
N GLY A 279 4.97 5.43 -1.87
CA GLY A 279 3.59 5.83 -1.65
C GLY A 279 3.30 6.25 -0.21
N THR A 280 2.03 6.16 0.19
CA THR A 280 1.58 6.46 1.56
C THR A 280 1.19 5.22 2.36
N TYR A 281 1.39 4.01 1.82
CA TYR A 281 0.87 2.73 2.35
C TYR A 281 1.22 2.45 3.80
N ASN A 282 2.41 2.90 4.27
CA ASN A 282 2.90 2.68 5.64
C ASN A 282 2.41 3.73 6.65
N GLN A 283 1.73 4.78 6.18
CA GLN A 283 1.10 5.76 7.07
C GLN A 283 -0.08 5.12 7.83
N PRO A 284 -0.53 5.74 8.94
CA PRO A 284 -1.74 5.29 9.61
C PRO A 284 -2.90 5.15 8.61
N ASN A 285 -3.60 4.02 8.66
CA ASN A 285 -4.69 3.67 7.72
C ASN A 285 -4.29 3.75 6.23
N GLY A 286 -3.00 3.54 5.90
CA GLY A 286 -2.52 3.56 4.52
C GLY A 286 -2.46 4.95 3.86
N GLY A 287 -2.69 6.01 4.64
CA GLY A 287 -2.63 7.39 4.18
C GLY A 287 -3.63 7.72 3.07
N GLU A 288 -3.28 8.72 2.26
CA GLU A 288 -4.17 9.22 1.20
C GLU A 288 -4.42 8.18 0.10
N PHE A 289 -3.44 7.31 -0.18
CA PHE A 289 -3.61 6.24 -1.17
C PHE A 289 -4.73 5.26 -0.78
N ALA A 290 -4.86 4.93 0.51
CA ALA A 290 -5.96 4.06 0.94
C ALA A 290 -7.32 4.71 0.74
N GLY A 291 -7.48 5.99 1.08
CA GLY A 291 -8.71 6.75 0.82
C GLY A 291 -9.11 6.76 -0.65
N ILE A 292 -8.13 6.92 -1.56
CA ILE A 292 -8.35 6.85 -3.02
C ILE A 292 -8.74 5.42 -3.43
N GLY A 293 -8.05 4.42 -2.91
CA GLY A 293 -8.37 3.01 -3.17
C GLY A 293 -9.79 2.66 -2.73
N VAL A 294 -10.18 3.04 -1.53
CA VAL A 294 -11.54 2.85 -0.99
C VAL A 294 -12.58 3.52 -1.88
N ALA A 295 -12.35 4.77 -2.29
CA ALA A 295 -13.29 5.49 -3.14
C ALA A 295 -13.43 4.82 -4.53
N TRP A 296 -12.31 4.40 -5.16
CA TRP A 296 -12.34 3.68 -6.43
C TRP A 296 -13.10 2.37 -6.33
N LEU A 297 -12.80 1.57 -5.30
CA LEU A 297 -13.44 0.27 -5.07
C LEU A 297 -14.94 0.41 -4.75
N ASN A 298 -15.34 1.39 -3.94
CA ASN A 298 -16.75 1.67 -3.70
C ASN A 298 -17.48 2.05 -4.99
N TRP A 299 -16.85 2.86 -5.83
CA TRP A 299 -17.45 3.21 -7.12
C TRP A 299 -17.56 2.00 -8.04
N GLN A 300 -16.44 1.31 -8.31
CA GLN A 300 -16.38 0.25 -9.34
C GLN A 300 -17.06 -1.06 -8.93
N LEU A 301 -16.98 -1.42 -7.65
CA LEU A 301 -17.47 -2.70 -7.17
C LEU A 301 -18.85 -2.61 -6.49
N LYS A 302 -19.16 -1.46 -5.85
CA LYS A 302 -20.43 -1.26 -5.14
C LYS A 302 -21.37 -0.26 -5.83
N GLY A 303 -20.92 0.39 -6.91
CA GLY A 303 -21.73 1.35 -7.67
C GLY A 303 -21.99 2.68 -6.93
N ASP A 304 -21.16 3.03 -5.95
CA ASP A 304 -21.30 4.25 -5.17
C ASP A 304 -21.03 5.49 -6.04
N ARG A 305 -22.12 6.20 -6.39
CA ARG A 305 -22.02 7.43 -7.19
C ARG A 305 -21.34 8.58 -6.45
N LYS A 306 -21.43 8.64 -5.12
CA LYS A 306 -20.76 9.68 -4.33
C LYS A 306 -19.26 9.45 -4.37
N ALA A 307 -18.80 8.21 -4.22
CA ALA A 307 -17.39 7.87 -4.36
C ALA A 307 -16.84 8.21 -5.75
N SER A 308 -17.67 8.07 -6.83
CA SER A 308 -17.24 8.41 -8.18
C SER A 308 -16.88 9.88 -8.38
N MET A 309 -17.41 10.78 -7.54
CA MET A 309 -17.11 12.22 -7.62
C MET A 309 -15.63 12.55 -7.33
N MET A 310 -14.89 11.62 -6.73
CA MET A 310 -13.43 11.77 -6.55
C MET A 310 -12.68 11.73 -7.89
N PHE A 311 -13.25 11.10 -8.92
CA PHE A 311 -12.57 10.75 -10.18
C PHE A 311 -13.19 11.37 -11.42
N ARG A 312 -14.45 11.83 -11.34
CA ARG A 312 -15.26 12.22 -12.51
C ARG A 312 -15.57 13.70 -12.55
N GLY A 313 -15.59 14.22 -13.77
CA GLY A 313 -15.90 15.63 -14.04
C GLY A 313 -14.67 16.54 -13.91
N PRO A 314 -14.79 17.80 -14.40
CA PRO A 314 -13.69 18.76 -14.36
C PRO A 314 -13.29 19.16 -12.92
N ASP A 315 -14.27 19.15 -12.02
CA ASP A 315 -14.10 19.53 -10.62
C ASP A 315 -14.07 18.28 -9.71
N CYS A 316 -13.54 17.16 -10.20
CA CYS A 316 -13.45 15.94 -9.38
C CYS A 316 -12.61 16.18 -8.12
N GLY A 317 -12.85 15.41 -7.08
CA GLY A 317 -12.18 15.61 -5.79
C GLY A 317 -10.66 15.64 -5.87
N LEU A 318 -10.05 14.77 -6.69
CA LEU A 318 -8.60 14.80 -6.95
C LEU A 318 -8.22 15.91 -7.95
N CYS A 319 -9.11 16.31 -8.87
CA CYS A 319 -8.83 17.35 -9.87
C CYS A 319 -8.62 18.73 -9.23
N VAL A 320 -9.36 19.03 -8.17
CA VAL A 320 -9.29 20.31 -7.45
C VAL A 320 -8.30 20.30 -6.28
N ASN A 321 -7.75 19.16 -5.94
CA ASN A 321 -6.73 19.03 -4.90
C ASN A 321 -5.34 19.38 -5.47
N PRO A 322 -4.68 20.49 -5.00
CA PRO A 322 -3.41 20.94 -5.58
C PRO A 322 -2.24 19.97 -5.38
N ARG A 323 -2.38 18.98 -4.48
CA ARG A 323 -1.37 17.94 -4.29
C ARG A 323 -1.36 16.92 -5.41
N TRP A 324 -2.45 16.81 -6.19
CA TRP A 324 -2.61 15.81 -7.22
C TRP A 324 -2.51 16.38 -8.63
N VAL A 325 -2.06 15.57 -9.53
CA VAL A 325 -2.15 15.82 -10.98
C VAL A 325 -2.94 14.66 -11.57
N VAL A 326 -3.99 14.99 -12.31
CA VAL A 326 -4.97 14.02 -12.80
C VAL A 326 -5.05 14.03 -14.32
N GLN A 327 -5.16 12.86 -14.91
CA GLN A 327 -5.43 12.62 -16.34
C GLN A 327 -6.49 11.52 -16.44
N THR A 328 -7.37 11.65 -17.43
CA THR A 328 -8.44 10.65 -17.64
C THR A 328 -8.62 10.36 -19.12
N LYS A 329 -9.01 9.13 -19.46
CA LYS A 329 -9.46 8.70 -20.77
C LYS A 329 -10.72 7.87 -20.64
N ASN A 330 -11.71 8.12 -21.50
CA ASN A 330 -12.95 7.36 -21.60
C ASN A 330 -13.74 7.22 -20.28
N LEU A 331 -13.43 7.99 -19.26
CA LEU A 331 -14.07 7.93 -17.95
C LEU A 331 -15.32 8.82 -17.97
N LYS A 332 -16.51 8.20 -18.06
CA LYS A 332 -17.82 8.88 -18.14
C LYS A 332 -18.50 8.98 -16.78
#